data_89f9a20d048509f43de259f5286324fa
#
_entry.id   89f9a20d048509f43de259f5286324fa
#
_cell.length_a   1.000
_cell.length_b   1.000
_cell.length_c   1.000
_cell.angle_alpha   90.00
_cell.angle_beta   90.00
_cell.angle_gamma   90.00
#
_symmetry.space_group_name_H-M   'P 1'
#
loop_
_entity.id
_entity.type
_entity.pdbx_description
1 polymer ?
#
loop_
_entity_poly.entity_id
_entity_poly.type
_entity_poly.pdbx_seq_one_letter_code
_entity_poly.pdbx_strand_id
1 'polypeptide(L)'
;MKLISSLRHSLILICLLLAVAGAHLSAQTTKEPFAQSVSVGVHGGMTASRFTFVPSVRQRLHTGPVAGIAVRYDVERGASLQAELNYRRGGWQERYDALATSYSRTLDYLELPLLTHLYFSSGDIRIFINAGPFFGYQLGESATSSGEANMSALDSTRHGMAVRDRFFWGLGGGPGISIPIGKRQRVELEGRFVYGLGNLWSSKRGSTYVQSSEMYFGATLNYFFRL
;
A
#
# COMPACT_ATOMS: atom_id res chain seq x y z
N MET A 1 -26.03 -8.56 11.40
CA MET A 1 -25.93 -9.34 10.15
C MET A 1 -26.42 -8.58 8.91
N LYS A 2 -27.47 -7.76 8.95
CA LYS A 2 -27.99 -7.01 7.78
C LYS A 2 -27.10 -5.87 7.29
N LEU A 3 -26.32 -5.20 8.15
CA LEU A 3 -25.44 -4.07 7.76
C LEU A 3 -24.24 -4.49 6.90
N ILE A 4 -23.66 -5.66 7.18
CA ILE A 4 -22.51 -6.21 6.46
C ILE A 4 -22.90 -6.67 5.04
N SER A 5 -24.12 -7.19 4.90
CA SER A 5 -24.69 -7.57 3.61
C SER A 5 -24.90 -6.34 2.71
N SER A 6 -25.40 -5.24 3.27
CA SER A 6 -25.62 -3.98 2.54
C SER A 6 -24.30 -3.37 2.02
N LEU A 7 -23.25 -3.39 2.85
CA LEU A 7 -21.92 -2.85 2.46
C LEU A 7 -21.30 -3.64 1.30
N ARG A 8 -21.46 -4.97 1.31
CA ARG A 8 -20.95 -5.84 0.21
C ARG A 8 -21.66 -5.57 -1.11
N HIS A 9 -22.99 -5.35 -1.10
CA HIS A 9 -23.74 -5.04 -2.32
C HIS A 9 -23.39 -3.65 -2.86
N SER A 10 -23.16 -2.65 -1.99
CA SER A 10 -22.74 -1.32 -2.41
C SER A 10 -21.34 -1.33 -3.03
N LEU A 11 -20.41 -2.11 -2.49
CA LEU A 11 -19.04 -2.23 -3.05
C LEU A 11 -19.05 -2.89 -4.43
N ILE A 12 -19.85 -3.96 -4.61
CA ILE A 12 -20.01 -4.64 -5.89
C ILE A 12 -20.67 -3.69 -6.93
N LEU A 13 -21.65 -2.90 -6.50
CA LEU A 13 -22.33 -1.95 -7.38
C LEU A 13 -21.38 -0.83 -7.84
N ILE A 14 -20.52 -0.33 -6.96
CA ILE A 14 -19.49 0.67 -7.29
C ILE A 14 -18.46 0.10 -8.26
N CYS A 15 -17.99 -1.14 -8.05
CA CYS A 15 -17.08 -1.81 -8.98
C CYS A 15 -17.72 -2.06 -10.35
N LEU A 16 -19.01 -2.43 -10.38
CA LEU A 16 -19.75 -2.60 -11.65
C LEU A 16 -19.97 -1.26 -12.37
N LEU A 17 -20.28 -0.18 -11.65
CA LEU A 17 -20.42 1.15 -12.20
C LEU A 17 -19.11 1.69 -12.77
N LEU A 18 -17.98 1.44 -12.11
CA LEU A 18 -16.65 1.81 -12.61
C LEU A 18 -16.28 0.99 -13.85
N ALA A 19 -16.65 -0.29 -13.92
CA ALA A 19 -16.43 -1.12 -15.09
C ALA A 19 -17.28 -0.70 -16.30
N VAL A 20 -18.53 -0.31 -16.07
CA VAL A 20 -19.44 0.19 -17.13
C VAL A 20 -19.05 1.59 -17.61
N ALA A 21 -18.59 2.48 -16.71
CA ALA A 21 -18.07 3.80 -17.08
C ALA A 21 -16.81 3.69 -17.97
N GLY A 22 -15.95 2.69 -17.74
CA GLY A 22 -14.79 2.41 -18.58
C GLY A 22 -15.14 1.95 -20.01
N ALA A 23 -16.26 1.27 -20.17
CA ALA A 23 -16.70 0.74 -21.48
C ALA A 23 -17.29 1.82 -22.43
N HIS A 24 -17.80 2.93 -21.91
CA HIS A 24 -18.42 4.00 -22.71
C HIS A 24 -17.45 5.11 -23.18
N LEU A 25 -16.20 5.11 -22.71
CA LEU A 25 -15.20 6.12 -23.15
C LEU A 25 -14.48 5.76 -24.47
N SER A 26 -14.83 4.65 -25.11
CA SER A 26 -14.18 4.19 -26.35
C SER A 26 -14.82 4.72 -27.64
N ALA A 27 -15.76 5.67 -27.60
CA ALA A 27 -16.43 6.18 -28.79
C ALA A 27 -15.84 7.53 -29.24
N GLN A 28 -15.13 7.45 -30.36
CA GLN A 28 -14.89 8.50 -31.35
C GLN A 28 -13.83 9.58 -31.03
N THR A 29 -12.63 9.31 -31.47
CA THR A 29 -11.81 10.30 -32.18
C THR A 29 -10.80 9.54 -33.05
N THR A 30 -10.71 9.87 -34.33
CA THR A 30 -9.63 9.52 -35.24
C THR A 30 -8.31 10.06 -34.70
N LYS A 31 -7.71 9.31 -33.78
CA LYS A 31 -6.39 9.61 -33.20
C LYS A 31 -5.40 8.64 -33.82
N GLU A 32 -4.21 9.15 -34.11
CA GLU A 32 -3.08 8.37 -34.57
C GLU A 32 -2.96 7.02 -33.82
N PRO A 33 -2.49 5.95 -34.50
CA PRO A 33 -2.36 4.65 -33.86
C PRO A 33 -1.57 4.80 -32.54
N PHE A 34 -2.09 4.23 -31.46
CA PHE A 34 -1.39 4.25 -30.17
C PHE A 34 -0.14 3.38 -30.27
N ALA A 35 1.02 4.01 -30.07
CA ALA A 35 2.28 3.27 -29.96
C ALA A 35 2.48 2.84 -28.50
N GLN A 36 2.54 1.53 -28.28
CA GLN A 36 2.92 0.96 -26.99
C GLN A 36 4.30 1.45 -26.59
N SER A 37 4.50 1.68 -25.31
CA SER A 37 5.79 2.13 -24.80
C SER A 37 6.10 1.55 -23.43
N VAL A 38 7.39 1.42 -23.15
CA VAL A 38 7.91 1.03 -21.85
C VAL A 38 8.53 2.24 -21.19
N SER A 39 8.26 2.40 -19.91
CA SER A 39 8.93 3.41 -19.08
C SER A 39 9.57 2.73 -17.88
N VAL A 40 10.71 3.20 -17.49
CA VAL A 40 11.41 2.78 -16.27
C VAL A 40 11.45 3.95 -15.31
N GLY A 41 11.35 3.68 -14.02
CA GLY A 41 11.28 4.72 -13.03
C GLY A 41 11.93 4.35 -11.71
N VAL A 42 12.18 5.38 -10.92
CA VAL A 42 12.63 5.29 -9.53
C VAL A 42 11.69 6.12 -8.67
N HIS A 43 11.49 5.72 -7.45
CA HIS A 43 10.67 6.50 -6.53
C HIS A 43 11.16 6.41 -5.10
N GLY A 44 10.75 7.40 -4.33
CA GLY A 44 10.99 7.45 -2.90
C GLY A 44 9.92 8.25 -2.18
N GLY A 45 9.75 7.97 -0.89
CA GLY A 45 8.74 8.63 -0.10
C GLY A 45 8.67 8.12 1.32
N MET A 46 7.52 8.37 1.94
CA MET A 46 7.25 7.98 3.32
C MET A 46 5.93 7.23 3.42
N THR A 47 5.88 6.30 4.35
CA THR A 47 4.65 5.58 4.71
C THR A 47 4.32 5.77 6.18
N ALA A 48 3.04 5.67 6.50
CA ALA A 48 2.51 5.66 7.86
C ALA A 48 1.66 4.39 8.02
N SER A 49 2.14 3.46 8.82
CA SER A 49 1.53 2.14 9.00
C SER A 49 0.94 1.95 10.38
N ARG A 50 0.01 1.02 10.48
CA ARG A 50 -0.56 0.48 11.70
C ARG A 50 -1.07 -0.93 11.46
N PHE A 51 -1.31 -1.67 12.54
CA PHE A 51 -1.85 -3.02 12.47
C PHE A 51 -3.28 -3.08 13.01
N THR A 52 -4.10 -3.92 12.42
CA THR A 52 -5.39 -4.30 12.99
C THR A 52 -5.17 -5.54 13.83
N PHE A 53 -5.17 -5.40 15.16
CA PHE A 53 -5.09 -6.51 16.09
C PHE A 53 -6.46 -6.88 16.68
N VAL A 54 -6.71 -8.18 16.81
CA VAL A 54 -7.84 -8.70 17.57
C VAL A 54 -7.29 -9.73 18.56
N PRO A 55 -7.35 -9.49 19.90
CA PRO A 55 -7.90 -8.31 20.59
C PRO A 55 -7.14 -7.03 20.28
N SER A 56 -7.84 -5.88 20.36
CA SER A 56 -7.32 -4.58 19.93
C SER A 56 -6.17 -4.10 20.82
N VAL A 57 -5.18 -3.50 20.18
CA VAL A 57 -4.05 -2.81 20.83
C VAL A 57 -4.12 -1.33 20.47
N ARG A 58 -3.99 -0.45 21.47
CA ARG A 58 -3.93 1.01 21.22
C ARG A 58 -2.63 1.35 20.53
N GLN A 59 -2.69 2.00 19.38
CA GLN A 59 -1.53 2.30 18.56
C GLN A 59 -1.50 3.76 18.10
N ARG A 60 -0.30 4.23 17.83
CA ARG A 60 0.00 5.39 16.97
C ARG A 60 0.46 4.90 15.60
N LEU A 61 0.39 5.76 14.61
CA LEU A 61 0.97 5.50 13.30
C LEU A 61 2.49 5.38 13.43
N HIS A 62 3.05 4.34 12.82
CA HIS A 62 4.49 4.16 12.67
C HIS A 62 4.89 4.66 11.27
N THR A 63 5.80 5.63 11.23
CA THR A 63 6.29 6.20 9.96
C THR A 63 7.60 5.57 9.55
N GLY A 64 7.77 5.33 8.25
CA GLY A 64 8.99 4.77 7.71
C GLY A 64 9.19 5.14 6.23
N PRO A 65 10.43 5.06 5.73
CA PRO A 65 10.73 5.31 4.33
C PRO A 65 10.22 4.20 3.42
N VAL A 66 9.97 4.57 2.17
CA VAL A 66 9.79 3.66 1.04
C VAL A 66 10.63 4.17 -0.13
N ALA A 67 11.30 3.26 -0.81
CA ALA A 67 12.05 3.56 -2.03
C ALA A 67 12.06 2.34 -2.94
N GLY A 68 12.08 2.56 -4.25
CA GLY A 68 12.04 1.46 -5.19
C GLY A 68 12.27 1.86 -6.64
N ILE A 69 12.15 0.84 -7.48
CA ILE A 69 12.20 0.94 -8.93
C ILE A 69 10.87 0.49 -9.52
N ALA A 70 10.54 0.99 -10.69
CA ALA A 70 9.29 0.66 -11.38
C ALA A 70 9.51 0.45 -12.87
N VAL A 71 8.72 -0.45 -13.43
CA VAL A 71 8.58 -0.63 -14.88
C VAL A 71 7.10 -0.45 -15.20
N ARG A 72 6.81 0.39 -16.20
CA ARG A 72 5.45 0.65 -16.68
C ARG A 72 5.36 0.35 -18.17
N TYR A 73 4.35 -0.40 -18.55
CA TYR A 73 4.03 -0.74 -19.92
C TYR A 73 2.69 -0.11 -20.30
N ASP A 74 2.72 0.81 -21.25
CA ASP A 74 1.51 1.46 -21.77
C ASP A 74 0.79 0.47 -22.70
N VAL A 75 -0.39 0.00 -22.29
CA VAL A 75 -1.21 -0.98 -23.02
C VAL A 75 -2.08 -0.27 -24.05
N GLU A 76 -2.73 0.82 -23.62
CA GLU A 76 -3.62 1.63 -24.43
C GLU A 76 -3.65 3.09 -23.95
N ARG A 77 -4.37 3.96 -24.66
CA ARG A 77 -4.55 5.35 -24.20
C ARG A 77 -5.32 5.38 -22.88
N GLY A 78 -4.67 5.92 -21.85
CA GLY A 78 -5.25 6.05 -20.53
C GLY A 78 -5.05 4.84 -19.62
N ALA A 79 -4.44 3.74 -20.11
CA ALA A 79 -4.21 2.54 -19.29
C ALA A 79 -2.81 1.96 -19.49
N SER A 80 -2.17 1.64 -18.38
CA SER A 80 -0.84 1.00 -18.34
C SER A 80 -0.80 -0.06 -17.25
N LEU A 81 0.12 -1.01 -17.39
CA LEU A 81 0.47 -1.96 -16.33
C LEU A 81 1.79 -1.52 -15.71
N GLN A 82 1.87 -1.55 -14.39
CA GLN A 82 3.06 -1.15 -13.64
C GLN A 82 3.45 -2.24 -12.66
N ALA A 83 4.72 -2.59 -12.65
CA ALA A 83 5.33 -3.44 -11.65
C ALA A 83 6.40 -2.65 -10.91
N GLU A 84 6.46 -2.82 -9.60
CA GLU A 84 7.44 -2.14 -8.75
C GLU A 84 8.20 -3.16 -7.91
N LEU A 85 9.42 -2.79 -7.52
CA LEU A 85 10.18 -3.49 -6.49
C LEU A 85 10.62 -2.47 -5.45
N ASN A 86 10.07 -2.58 -4.24
CA ASN A 86 10.18 -1.59 -3.19
C ASN A 86 10.82 -2.15 -1.93
N TYR A 87 11.74 -1.39 -1.35
CA TYR A 87 12.06 -1.51 0.06
C TYR A 87 11.14 -0.58 0.85
N ARG A 88 10.43 -1.11 1.84
CA ARG A 88 9.55 -0.34 2.72
C ARG A 88 9.79 -0.69 4.18
N ARG A 89 9.84 0.33 5.00
CA ARG A 89 9.82 0.20 6.45
C ARG A 89 8.45 0.51 6.99
N GLY A 90 7.87 -0.42 7.73
CA GLY A 90 6.58 -0.29 8.38
C GLY A 90 6.64 -0.76 9.83
N GLY A 91 5.46 -1.00 10.43
CA GLY A 91 5.38 -1.46 11.81
C GLY A 91 4.24 -0.82 12.59
N TRP A 92 4.35 -0.85 13.91
CA TRP A 92 3.41 -0.18 14.82
C TRP A 92 4.11 0.36 16.04
N GLN A 93 3.49 1.37 16.65
CA GLN A 93 3.90 1.93 17.94
C GLN A 93 2.71 1.84 18.90
N GLU A 94 2.90 1.19 20.03
CA GLU A 94 1.86 1.09 21.06
C GLU A 94 1.79 2.36 21.89
N ARG A 95 0.58 2.65 22.36
CA ARG A 95 0.31 3.81 23.21
C ARG A 95 -0.09 3.32 24.60
N TYR A 96 0.71 3.71 25.59
CA TYR A 96 0.46 3.47 27.00
C TYR A 96 0.02 4.78 27.68
N ASP A 97 -0.82 4.64 28.71
CA ASP A 97 -1.23 5.81 29.52
C ASP A 97 -0.14 6.22 30.52
N ALA A 98 0.78 5.32 30.88
CA ALA A 98 1.94 5.61 31.71
C ALA A 98 3.01 6.34 30.92
N LEU A 99 3.44 7.51 31.42
CA LEU A 99 4.34 8.45 30.73
C LEU A 99 5.72 7.87 30.33
N ALA A 100 6.19 6.83 31.03
CA ALA A 100 7.52 6.25 30.79
C ALA A 100 7.50 4.94 29.99
N THR A 101 6.30 4.49 29.56
CA THR A 101 6.15 3.20 28.88
C THR A 101 5.92 3.40 27.40
N SER A 102 6.75 2.78 26.58
CA SER A 102 6.58 2.76 25.12
C SER A 102 7.02 1.42 24.54
N TYR A 103 6.38 1.04 23.43
CA TYR A 103 6.78 -0.09 22.62
C TYR A 103 6.60 0.25 21.15
N SER A 104 7.63 -0.02 20.36
CA SER A 104 7.60 0.14 18.89
C SER A 104 8.21 -1.06 18.24
N ARG A 105 7.55 -1.60 17.24
CA ARG A 105 8.07 -2.68 16.40
C ARG A 105 8.15 -2.21 14.97
N THR A 106 9.34 -2.31 14.40
CA THR A 106 9.66 -1.93 13.03
C THR A 106 9.87 -3.20 12.22
N LEU A 107 9.29 -3.23 11.03
CA LEU A 107 9.36 -4.33 10.08
C LEU A 107 9.87 -3.80 8.75
N ASP A 108 10.90 -4.43 8.21
CA ASP A 108 11.46 -4.11 6.91
C ASP A 108 10.95 -5.11 5.87
N TYR A 109 10.44 -4.60 4.74
CA TYR A 109 9.83 -5.40 3.67
C TYR A 109 10.50 -5.15 2.34
N LEU A 110 10.60 -6.21 1.55
CA LEU A 110 10.73 -6.15 0.10
C LEU A 110 9.36 -6.37 -0.50
N GLU A 111 8.82 -5.40 -1.24
CA GLU A 111 7.46 -5.45 -1.79
C GLU A 111 7.47 -5.46 -3.32
N LEU A 112 6.55 -6.22 -3.90
CA LEU A 112 6.26 -6.31 -5.33
C LEU A 112 4.79 -5.90 -5.59
N PRO A 113 4.50 -4.62 -5.76
CA PRO A 113 3.22 -4.14 -6.27
C PRO A 113 3.06 -4.45 -7.76
N LEU A 114 1.88 -4.96 -8.14
CA LEU A 114 1.48 -5.12 -9.53
C LEU A 114 0.22 -4.27 -9.76
N LEU A 115 0.36 -3.18 -10.48
CA LEU A 115 -0.64 -2.13 -10.53
C LEU A 115 -1.21 -1.94 -11.94
N THR A 116 -2.50 -1.74 -12.03
CA THR A 116 -3.13 -1.08 -13.16
C THR A 116 -3.04 0.41 -12.94
N HIS A 117 -2.45 1.12 -13.89
CA HIS A 117 -2.30 2.57 -13.91
C HIS A 117 -3.27 3.16 -14.91
N LEU A 118 -4.34 3.79 -14.41
CA LEU A 118 -5.33 4.47 -15.24
C LEU A 118 -5.11 5.97 -15.15
N TYR A 119 -5.01 6.65 -16.30
CA TYR A 119 -4.78 8.08 -16.31
C TYR A 119 -5.70 8.83 -17.27
N PHE A 120 -5.99 10.06 -16.90
CA PHE A 120 -6.68 11.03 -17.70
C PHE A 120 -5.74 12.22 -17.96
N SER A 121 -5.60 12.63 -19.22
CA SER A 121 -4.76 13.74 -19.60
C SER A 121 -5.59 15.01 -19.81
N SER A 122 -5.16 16.09 -19.17
CA SER A 122 -5.66 17.45 -19.41
C SER A 122 -4.48 18.33 -19.79
N GLY A 123 -4.31 18.55 -21.09
CA GLY A 123 -3.07 19.12 -21.63
C GLY A 123 -1.89 18.18 -21.36
N ASP A 124 -0.81 18.74 -20.79
CA ASP A 124 0.42 17.99 -20.48
C ASP A 124 0.36 17.26 -19.13
N ILE A 125 -0.56 17.65 -18.27
CA ILE A 125 -0.73 17.07 -16.93
C ILE A 125 -1.60 15.81 -17.04
N ARG A 126 -1.25 14.77 -16.30
CA ARG A 126 -2.08 13.58 -16.13
C ARG A 126 -2.50 13.46 -14.68
N ILE A 127 -3.78 13.21 -14.47
CA ILE A 127 -4.30 12.73 -13.20
C ILE A 127 -4.45 11.23 -13.36
N PHE A 128 -3.98 10.46 -12.38
CA PHE A 128 -4.02 9.02 -12.45
C PHE A 128 -4.50 8.38 -11.18
N ILE A 129 -4.89 7.13 -11.29
CA ILE A 129 -5.14 6.23 -10.18
C ILE A 129 -4.40 4.91 -10.43
N ASN A 130 -3.70 4.45 -9.43
CA ASN A 130 -3.09 3.12 -9.39
C ASN A 130 -3.96 2.20 -8.54
N ALA A 131 -4.13 0.95 -8.94
CA ALA A 131 -4.80 -0.07 -8.13
C ALA A 131 -4.28 -1.47 -8.48
N GLY A 132 -4.12 -2.32 -7.47
CA GLY A 132 -3.71 -3.70 -7.70
C GLY A 132 -3.27 -4.45 -6.44
N PRO A 133 -2.81 -5.69 -6.62
CA PRO A 133 -2.26 -6.50 -5.55
C PRO A 133 -0.84 -6.07 -5.18
N PHE A 134 -0.55 -6.24 -3.89
CA PHE A 134 0.75 -6.05 -3.28
C PHE A 134 1.20 -7.38 -2.67
N PHE A 135 2.41 -7.76 -2.98
CA PHE A 135 3.07 -8.91 -2.38
C PHE A 135 4.35 -8.42 -1.71
N GLY A 136 4.68 -8.98 -0.56
CA GLY A 136 5.89 -8.56 0.15
C GLY A 136 6.47 -9.69 0.98
N TYR A 137 7.73 -9.57 1.26
CA TYR A 137 8.44 -10.47 2.13
C TYR A 137 9.20 -9.67 3.19
N GLN A 138 9.00 -10.03 4.46
CA GLN A 138 9.67 -9.40 5.58
C GLN A 138 11.15 -9.82 5.61
N LEU A 139 12.03 -8.84 5.50
CA LEU A 139 13.48 -9.02 5.52
C LEU A 139 14.02 -9.06 6.94
N GLY A 140 13.48 -8.20 7.81
CA GLY A 140 13.95 -8.05 9.17
C GLY A 140 12.91 -7.43 10.08
N GLU A 141 13.18 -7.51 11.38
CA GLU A 141 12.40 -6.84 12.41
C GLU A 141 13.29 -6.31 13.52
N SER A 142 12.87 -5.22 14.12
CA SER A 142 13.45 -4.66 15.34
C SER A 142 12.37 -4.17 16.28
N ALA A 143 12.58 -4.33 17.59
CA ALA A 143 11.68 -3.83 18.60
C ALA A 143 12.46 -2.94 19.58
N THR A 144 11.81 -1.87 20.00
CA THR A 144 12.34 -0.97 21.04
C THR A 144 11.26 -0.82 22.09
N SER A 145 11.63 -1.06 23.35
CA SER A 145 10.75 -0.91 24.51
C SER A 145 11.39 -0.03 25.58
N SER A 146 10.57 0.67 26.34
CA SER A 146 10.99 1.37 27.55
C SER A 146 9.90 1.25 28.63
N GLY A 147 10.32 1.31 29.92
CA GLY A 147 9.40 1.20 31.04
C GLY A 147 8.77 -0.18 31.19
N GLU A 148 9.50 -1.24 30.90
CA GLU A 148 9.01 -2.64 30.92
C GLU A 148 8.39 -3.06 32.24
N ALA A 149 8.89 -2.52 33.38
CA ALA A 149 8.35 -2.80 34.71
C ALA A 149 6.88 -2.40 34.88
N ASN A 150 6.36 -1.52 34.03
CA ASN A 150 4.98 -1.05 34.05
C ASN A 150 4.09 -1.77 33.02
N MET A 151 4.63 -2.73 32.27
CA MET A 151 3.90 -3.52 31.29
C MET A 151 3.17 -4.70 31.98
N SER A 152 2.00 -5.05 31.46
CA SER A 152 1.32 -6.25 31.91
C SER A 152 2.08 -7.51 31.47
N ALA A 153 1.93 -8.61 32.20
CA ALA A 153 2.50 -9.92 31.82
C ALA A 153 2.04 -10.36 30.43
N LEU A 154 0.80 -9.98 30.04
CA LEU A 154 0.25 -10.27 28.72
C LEU A 154 0.97 -9.46 27.62
N ASP A 155 1.28 -8.18 27.88
CA ASP A 155 2.02 -7.34 26.91
C ASP A 155 3.44 -7.83 26.76
N SER A 156 4.13 -8.17 27.85
CA SER A 156 5.49 -8.77 27.80
C SER A 156 5.51 -10.06 26.97
N THR A 157 4.50 -10.91 27.12
CA THR A 157 4.37 -12.13 26.32
C THR A 157 4.16 -11.80 24.84
N ARG A 158 3.32 -10.83 24.51
CA ARG A 158 3.05 -10.38 23.12
C ARG A 158 4.29 -9.77 22.46
N HIS A 159 5.05 -8.97 23.20
CA HIS A 159 6.28 -8.35 22.70
C HIS A 159 7.39 -9.37 22.41
N GLY A 160 7.47 -10.45 23.18
CA GLY A 160 8.40 -11.55 22.95
C GLY A 160 8.06 -12.47 21.76
N MET A 161 6.88 -12.32 21.15
CA MET A 161 6.46 -13.18 20.04
C MET A 161 7.24 -12.81 18.76
N ALA A 162 7.99 -13.78 18.20
CA ALA A 162 8.58 -13.64 16.86
C ALA A 162 7.50 -13.61 15.78
N VAL A 163 7.74 -12.83 14.72
CA VAL A 163 6.87 -12.86 13.54
C VAL A 163 6.97 -14.24 12.89
N ARG A 164 5.83 -14.89 12.72
CA ARG A 164 5.77 -16.25 12.15
C ARG A 164 5.62 -16.23 10.65
N ASP A 165 4.78 -15.32 10.16
CA ASP A 165 4.44 -15.24 8.74
C ASP A 165 5.14 -14.02 8.13
N ARG A 166 6.20 -14.30 7.38
CA ARG A 166 7.00 -13.25 6.74
C ARG A 166 6.43 -12.78 5.41
N PHE A 167 5.43 -13.50 4.89
CA PHE A 167 4.80 -13.15 3.64
C PHE A 167 3.65 -12.17 3.87
N PHE A 168 3.78 -11.00 3.27
CA PHE A 168 2.74 -9.97 3.22
C PHE A 168 2.01 -10.04 1.89
N TRP A 169 0.71 -9.92 1.90
CA TRP A 169 -0.07 -9.70 0.70
C TRP A 169 -1.28 -8.82 1.01
N GLY A 170 -1.71 -8.04 0.02
CA GLY A 170 -2.79 -7.09 0.21
C GLY A 170 -3.27 -6.49 -1.10
N LEU A 171 -4.22 -5.59 -0.98
CA LEU A 171 -4.73 -4.79 -2.07
C LEU A 171 -4.53 -3.32 -1.75
N GLY A 172 -4.22 -2.55 -2.76
CA GLY A 172 -4.00 -1.13 -2.56
C GLY A 172 -3.92 -0.33 -3.84
N GLY A 173 -3.64 0.94 -3.67
CA GLY A 173 -3.51 1.91 -4.74
C GLY A 173 -3.82 3.31 -4.26
N GLY A 174 -3.97 4.23 -5.20
CA GLY A 174 -4.32 5.60 -4.88
C GLY A 174 -4.15 6.56 -6.03
N PRO A 175 -4.58 7.80 -5.84
CA PRO A 175 -4.50 8.85 -6.85
C PRO A 175 -3.12 9.48 -6.94
N GLY A 176 -2.82 10.07 -8.09
CA GLY A 176 -1.62 10.86 -8.28
C GLY A 176 -1.73 11.85 -9.42
N ILE A 177 -0.72 12.67 -9.51
CA ILE A 177 -0.55 13.67 -10.57
C ILE A 177 0.80 13.43 -11.24
N SER A 178 0.82 13.46 -12.56
CA SER A 178 1.99 13.24 -13.39
C SER A 178 2.23 14.47 -14.28
N ILE A 179 3.43 15.05 -14.19
CA ILE A 179 3.84 16.26 -14.88
C ILE A 179 5.04 15.91 -15.81
N PRO A 180 5.00 16.25 -17.09
CA PRO A 180 6.15 16.08 -17.96
C PRO A 180 7.22 17.12 -17.61
N ILE A 181 8.47 16.71 -17.54
CA ILE A 181 9.64 17.59 -17.40
C ILE A 181 10.53 17.57 -18.65
N GLY A 182 10.12 16.78 -19.64
CA GLY A 182 10.79 16.64 -20.93
C GLY A 182 9.99 15.77 -21.89
N LYS A 183 10.51 15.52 -23.07
CA LYS A 183 9.81 14.72 -24.10
C LYS A 183 9.60 13.27 -23.68
N ARG A 184 10.50 12.72 -22.85
CA ARG A 184 10.51 11.31 -22.41
C ARG A 184 10.48 11.16 -20.89
N GLN A 185 10.35 12.25 -20.14
CA GLN A 185 10.52 12.26 -18.69
C GLN A 185 9.27 12.80 -18.03
N ARG A 186 8.86 12.15 -16.94
CA ARG A 186 7.73 12.58 -16.11
C ARG A 186 8.08 12.46 -14.64
N VAL A 187 7.60 13.42 -13.87
CA VAL A 187 7.60 13.40 -12.41
C VAL A 187 6.17 13.21 -11.93
N GLU A 188 5.99 12.35 -10.95
CA GLU A 188 4.67 12.02 -10.44
C GLU A 188 4.67 12.10 -8.91
N LEU A 189 3.60 12.69 -8.37
CA LEU A 189 3.29 12.63 -6.95
C LEU A 189 2.11 11.69 -6.77
N GLU A 190 2.27 10.67 -5.94
CA GLU A 190 1.26 9.66 -5.67
C GLU A 190 0.96 9.57 -4.18
N GLY A 191 -0.33 9.55 -3.84
CA GLY A 191 -0.84 9.12 -2.54
C GLY A 191 -1.32 7.68 -2.65
N ARG A 192 -0.94 6.82 -1.70
CA ARG A 192 -1.24 5.38 -1.75
C ARG A 192 -1.84 4.90 -0.44
N PHE A 193 -2.84 4.03 -0.51
CA PHE A 193 -3.37 3.27 0.61
C PHE A 193 -3.29 1.79 0.30
N VAL A 194 -2.81 0.99 1.26
CA VAL A 194 -2.72 -0.46 1.12
C VAL A 194 -3.33 -1.11 2.36
N TYR A 195 -4.16 -2.11 2.11
CA TYR A 195 -4.76 -2.95 3.13
C TYR A 195 -4.22 -4.38 3.01
N GLY A 196 -3.48 -4.82 4.03
CA GLY A 196 -2.96 -6.18 4.12
C GLY A 196 -4.06 -7.17 4.45
N LEU A 197 -4.07 -8.27 3.71
CA LEU A 197 -5.00 -9.39 3.87
C LEU A 197 -4.37 -10.56 4.62
N GLY A 198 -3.02 -10.59 4.70
CA GLY A 198 -2.26 -11.54 5.50
C GLY A 198 -2.18 -11.15 6.98
N ASN A 199 -1.82 -12.10 7.84
CA ASN A 199 -1.59 -11.90 9.26
C ASN A 199 -0.13 -12.19 9.61
N LEU A 200 0.46 -11.41 10.53
CA LEU A 200 1.82 -11.66 11.05
C LEU A 200 1.91 -12.91 11.92
N TRP A 201 0.84 -13.24 12.61
CA TRP A 201 0.73 -14.40 13.49
C TRP A 201 -0.42 -15.29 13.07
N SER A 202 -0.30 -16.58 13.41
CA SER A 202 -1.36 -17.55 13.11
C SER A 202 -2.68 -17.11 13.72
N SER A 203 -3.74 -17.16 12.93
CA SER A 203 -5.13 -16.90 13.35
C SER A 203 -5.86 -18.16 13.86
N LYS A 204 -5.11 -19.22 14.21
CA LYS A 204 -5.71 -20.47 14.72
C LYS A 204 -6.33 -20.28 16.10
N ARG A 205 -7.33 -21.11 16.42
CA ARG A 205 -7.99 -21.13 17.73
C ARG A 205 -6.96 -21.32 18.84
N GLY A 206 -6.93 -20.41 19.83
CA GLY A 206 -5.93 -20.40 20.91
C GLY A 206 -4.69 -19.55 20.65
N SER A 207 -4.57 -18.89 19.49
CA SER A 207 -3.52 -17.92 19.24
C SER A 207 -3.77 -16.62 20.02
N THR A 208 -2.70 -15.93 20.40
CA THR A 208 -2.75 -14.62 21.10
C THR A 208 -3.52 -13.57 20.31
N TYR A 209 -3.43 -13.63 18.98
CA TYR A 209 -4.17 -12.75 18.07
C TYR A 209 -4.98 -13.57 17.06
N VAL A 210 -6.24 -13.21 16.89
CA VAL A 210 -7.11 -13.75 15.83
C VAL A 210 -6.86 -13.01 14.50
N GLN A 211 -6.46 -11.73 14.58
CA GLN A 211 -6.11 -10.90 13.44
C GLN A 211 -4.87 -10.06 13.77
N SER A 212 -3.98 -9.93 12.79
CA SER A 212 -2.76 -9.11 12.88
C SER A 212 -2.35 -8.63 11.48
N SER A 213 -3.25 -7.92 10.81
CA SER A 213 -3.03 -7.42 9.45
C SER A 213 -2.57 -5.98 9.43
N GLU A 214 -1.61 -5.67 8.55
CA GLU A 214 -1.07 -4.33 8.35
C GLU A 214 -1.96 -3.51 7.41
N MET A 215 -2.07 -2.22 7.70
CA MET A 215 -2.53 -1.23 6.75
C MET A 215 -1.58 -0.03 6.76
N TYR A 216 -1.38 0.59 5.60
CA TYR A 216 -0.56 1.78 5.54
C TYR A 216 -1.04 2.79 4.51
N PHE A 217 -0.71 4.05 4.77
CA PHE A 217 -0.78 5.15 3.83
C PHE A 217 0.63 5.51 3.39
N GLY A 218 0.80 5.94 2.16
CA GLY A 218 2.07 6.38 1.63
C GLY A 218 1.93 7.61 0.77
N ALA A 219 3.00 8.38 0.68
CA ALA A 219 3.18 9.43 -0.30
C ALA A 219 4.54 9.25 -0.95
N THR A 220 4.59 9.19 -2.27
CA THR A 220 5.80 8.95 -3.05
C THR A 220 5.96 9.98 -4.16
N LEU A 221 7.20 10.37 -4.39
CA LEU A 221 7.64 11.10 -5.56
C LEU A 221 8.32 10.11 -6.51
N ASN A 222 7.82 10.05 -7.74
CA ASN A 222 8.27 9.10 -8.74
C ASN A 222 8.87 9.87 -9.93
N TYR A 223 9.92 9.32 -10.50
CA TYR A 223 10.51 9.79 -11.75
C TYR A 223 10.48 8.66 -12.77
N PHE A 224 9.91 8.92 -13.94
CA PHE A 224 9.82 7.96 -15.04
C PHE A 224 10.54 8.47 -16.29
N PHE A 225 11.25 7.57 -16.94
CA PHE A 225 11.86 7.77 -18.24
C PHE A 225 11.28 6.78 -19.24
N ARG A 226 10.75 7.29 -20.36
CA ARG A 226 10.20 6.51 -21.45
C ARG A 226 11.32 6.07 -22.40
N LEU A 227 11.42 4.79 -22.66
CA LEU A 227 12.40 4.16 -23.55
C LEU A 227 12.11 4.42 -25.02
#